data_e1dcc626570ae1f76bac7323fa44e9c8
#
_entry.id   e1dcc626570ae1f76bac7323fa44e9c8
#
_cell.length_a   1.000
_cell.length_b   1.000
_cell.length_c   1.000
_cell.angle_alpha   90.00
_cell.angle_beta   90.00
_cell.angle_gamma   90.00
#
_symmetry.space_group_name_H-M   'P 1'
#
loop_
_entity.id
_entity.type
_entity.pdbx_description
1 polymer ?
#
loop_
_entity_poly.entity_id
_entity_poly.type
_entity_poly.pdbx_seq_one_letter_code
_entity_poly.pdbx_strand_id
1 'polypeptide(L)'
;MIAAPPLPALSDALHPLEATPSSAAWNREELIDLLSEVPPVEAAVLVGLVPRGGVLRVLLTRRTESLRHHAGQVSFPGGRIEADDRDAVAAALREAHEEIGLAPALATPVGFLDPLITLTGFRVLPVVAHVDPRFVAMPDPGEVAEVFEIDLAFLMHPENLERIDVEYRGRVRHVLQFRQPPQAPHQRIWGVTASILFNLRERLVQAGIA
;
A
#
# COMPACT_ATOMS: atom_id res chain seq x y z
N MET A 1 18.61 6.49 13.28
CA MET A 1 17.58 5.44 13.31
C MET A 1 16.32 6.06 13.88
N ILE A 2 15.26 6.17 13.10
CA ILE A 2 13.95 6.60 13.59
C ILE A 2 13.40 5.40 14.36
N ALA A 3 13.18 5.57 15.68
CA ALA A 3 12.53 4.53 16.49
C ALA A 3 11.12 4.29 15.93
N ALA A 4 10.65 3.04 15.99
CA ALA A 4 9.29 2.72 15.58
C ALA A 4 8.32 3.59 16.41
N PRO A 5 7.45 4.41 15.77
CA PRO A 5 6.49 5.21 16.50
C PRO A 5 5.54 4.27 17.26
N PRO A 6 5.12 4.63 18.46
CA PRO A 6 4.13 3.85 19.20
C PRO A 6 2.81 3.82 18.43
N LEU A 7 2.06 2.71 18.53
CA LEU A 7 0.76 2.53 17.84
C LEU A 7 -0.23 3.71 18.02
N PRO A 8 -0.38 4.32 19.21
CA PRO A 8 -1.24 5.49 19.37
C PRO A 8 -0.83 6.68 18.49
N ALA A 9 0.47 6.90 18.30
CA ALA A 9 0.95 7.98 17.45
C ALA A 9 0.66 7.74 15.96
N LEU A 10 0.67 6.47 15.52
CA LEU A 10 0.29 6.12 14.14
C LEU A 10 -1.19 6.40 13.88
N SER A 11 -2.08 6.07 14.81
CA SER A 11 -3.53 6.30 14.64
C SER A 11 -3.87 7.79 14.50
N ASP A 12 -3.12 8.69 15.16
CA ASP A 12 -3.33 10.13 15.06
C ASP A 12 -3.05 10.70 13.65
N ALA A 13 -2.22 10.00 12.87
CA ALA A 13 -1.93 10.36 11.48
C ALA A 13 -2.93 9.80 10.47
N LEU A 14 -3.82 8.89 10.87
CA LEU A 14 -4.68 8.12 9.98
C LEU A 14 -6.14 8.54 10.11
N HIS A 15 -6.95 8.21 9.10
CA HIS A 15 -8.40 8.26 9.28
C HIS A 15 -8.85 7.14 10.21
N PRO A 16 -9.79 7.40 11.13
CA PRO A 16 -10.23 6.42 12.12
C PRO A 16 -10.98 5.24 11.46
N LEU A 17 -10.89 4.05 12.06
CA LEU A 17 -11.54 2.84 11.54
C LEU A 17 -13.08 2.94 11.56
N GLU A 18 -13.64 3.74 12.46
CA GLU A 18 -15.08 3.95 12.62
C GLU A 18 -15.68 4.81 11.49
N ALA A 19 -14.85 5.51 10.72
CA ALA A 19 -15.26 6.40 9.64
C ALA A 19 -14.47 6.13 8.36
N THR A 20 -14.92 5.15 7.59
CA THR A 20 -14.32 4.85 6.28
C THR A 20 -14.29 6.11 5.40
N PRO A 21 -13.11 6.52 4.87
CA PRO A 21 -13.00 7.69 4.04
C PRO A 21 -13.87 7.61 2.79
N SER A 22 -14.87 8.49 2.72
CA SER A 22 -15.78 8.63 1.56
C SER A 22 -15.36 9.77 0.61
N SER A 23 -14.27 10.47 0.93
CA SER A 23 -13.73 11.56 0.11
C SER A 23 -13.37 11.09 -1.30
N ALA A 24 -13.32 12.05 -2.23
CA ALA A 24 -12.76 11.79 -3.55
C ALA A 24 -11.30 11.29 -3.41
N ALA A 25 -10.89 10.41 -4.32
CA ALA A 25 -9.50 9.95 -4.36
C ALA A 25 -8.54 11.14 -4.48
N TRP A 26 -7.50 11.19 -3.64
CA TRP A 26 -6.61 12.35 -3.54
C TRP A 26 -5.85 12.65 -4.83
N ASN A 27 -5.62 11.63 -5.66
CA ASN A 27 -4.94 11.75 -6.96
C ASN A 27 -5.91 11.92 -8.16
N ARG A 28 -7.22 12.16 -7.90
CA ARG A 28 -8.24 12.22 -8.95
C ARG A 28 -7.98 13.32 -9.98
N GLU A 29 -7.55 14.49 -9.52
CA GLU A 29 -7.31 15.64 -10.41
C GLU A 29 -6.18 15.38 -11.40
N GLU A 30 -5.12 14.67 -10.98
CA GLU A 30 -3.99 14.30 -11.84
C GLU A 30 -4.38 13.32 -12.96
N LEU A 31 -5.44 12.56 -12.76
CA LEU A 31 -5.88 11.49 -13.65
C LEU A 31 -7.20 11.80 -14.38
N ILE A 32 -7.80 12.97 -14.17
CA ILE A 32 -9.16 13.26 -14.59
C ILE A 32 -9.42 13.05 -16.09
N ASP A 33 -8.43 13.33 -16.92
CA ASP A 33 -8.49 13.16 -18.37
C ASP A 33 -8.31 11.70 -18.85
N LEU A 34 -8.00 10.78 -17.94
CA LEU A 34 -7.78 9.35 -18.18
C LEU A 34 -8.85 8.47 -17.54
N LEU A 35 -9.63 9.03 -16.61
CA LEU A 35 -10.65 8.27 -15.89
C LEU A 35 -11.82 7.94 -16.82
N SER A 36 -12.34 6.73 -16.65
CA SER A 36 -13.58 6.31 -17.29
C SER A 36 -14.79 7.00 -16.63
N GLU A 37 -15.89 7.16 -17.39
CA GLU A 37 -17.19 7.55 -16.83
C GLU A 37 -17.83 6.44 -15.99
N VAL A 38 -17.36 5.19 -16.14
CA VAL A 38 -17.82 4.06 -15.35
C VAL A 38 -17.32 4.23 -13.90
N PRO A 39 -18.21 4.06 -12.91
CA PRO A 39 -17.80 4.11 -11.50
C PRO A 39 -16.66 3.12 -11.22
N PRO A 40 -15.66 3.51 -10.43
CA PRO A 40 -14.56 2.62 -10.10
C PRO A 40 -15.03 1.44 -9.26
N VAL A 41 -14.32 0.32 -9.39
CA VAL A 41 -14.50 -0.84 -8.52
C VAL A 41 -13.80 -0.56 -7.19
N GLU A 42 -14.51 -0.77 -6.08
CA GLU A 42 -13.92 -0.61 -4.74
C GLU A 42 -12.93 -1.75 -4.45
N ALA A 43 -11.78 -1.36 -3.92
CA ALA A 43 -10.72 -2.28 -3.54
C ALA A 43 -10.06 -1.84 -2.22
N ALA A 44 -9.48 -2.77 -1.50
CA ALA A 44 -8.73 -2.50 -0.28
C ALA A 44 -7.37 -3.20 -0.32
N VAL A 45 -6.36 -2.55 0.24
CA VAL A 45 -5.00 -3.11 0.36
C VAL A 45 -4.49 -2.97 1.80
N LEU A 46 -3.68 -3.92 2.25
CA LEU A 46 -3.11 -3.92 3.59
C LEU A 46 -1.72 -3.28 3.58
N VAL A 47 -1.59 -2.11 4.20
CA VAL A 47 -0.30 -1.48 4.50
C VAL A 47 0.19 -2.04 5.84
N GLY A 48 0.78 -3.22 5.79
CA GLY A 48 1.28 -3.93 6.97
C GLY A 48 2.57 -3.32 7.51
N LEU A 49 2.56 -2.90 8.77
CA LEU A 49 3.73 -2.38 9.49
C LEU A 49 4.24 -3.43 10.47
N VAL A 50 5.43 -3.97 10.20
CA VAL A 50 6.02 -5.10 10.93
C VAL A 50 7.20 -4.61 11.77
N PRO A 51 7.19 -4.70 13.11
CA PRO A 51 8.37 -4.41 13.92
C PRO A 51 9.38 -5.54 13.82
N ARG A 52 10.60 -5.21 13.40
CA ARG A 52 11.71 -6.15 13.26
C ARG A 52 12.96 -5.59 13.95
N GLY A 53 13.36 -6.17 15.08
CA GLY A 53 14.59 -5.76 15.76
C GLY A 53 14.64 -4.28 16.16
N GLY A 54 13.52 -3.68 16.53
CA GLY A 54 13.42 -2.25 16.87
C GLY A 54 13.25 -1.31 15.66
N VAL A 55 13.21 -1.84 14.44
CA VAL A 55 12.92 -1.09 13.21
C VAL A 55 11.52 -1.43 12.74
N LEU A 56 10.74 -0.44 12.31
CA LEU A 56 9.44 -0.66 11.69
C LEU A 56 9.62 -0.82 10.18
N ARG A 57 9.07 -1.90 9.63
CA ARG A 57 9.14 -2.23 8.21
C ARG A 57 7.77 -2.27 7.57
N VAL A 58 7.73 -1.93 6.30
CA VAL A 58 6.54 -2.04 5.46
C VAL A 58 6.59 -3.36 4.70
N LEU A 59 5.52 -4.14 4.81
CA LEU A 59 5.31 -5.41 4.13
C LEU A 59 4.82 -5.17 2.70
N LEU A 60 5.49 -5.78 1.73
CA LEU A 60 5.18 -5.68 0.30
C LEU A 60 5.24 -7.06 -0.36
N THR A 61 4.56 -7.19 -1.48
CA THR A 61 4.58 -8.37 -2.34
C THR A 61 5.10 -8.03 -3.73
N ARG A 62 5.66 -9.03 -4.43
CA ARG A 62 5.86 -8.97 -5.88
C ARG A 62 4.96 -10.02 -6.51
N ARG A 63 4.13 -9.58 -7.43
CA ARG A 63 3.19 -10.43 -8.17
C ARG A 63 3.94 -11.39 -9.10
N THR A 64 3.35 -12.55 -9.38
CA THR A 64 3.93 -13.52 -10.33
C THR A 64 3.91 -12.97 -11.76
N GLU A 65 4.85 -13.42 -12.60
CA GLU A 65 4.91 -13.05 -14.02
C GLU A 65 3.79 -13.70 -14.86
N SER A 66 3.11 -14.70 -14.32
CA SER A 66 2.03 -15.43 -14.98
C SER A 66 0.69 -14.71 -14.99
N LEU A 67 0.54 -13.67 -14.19
CA LEU A 67 -0.72 -12.92 -14.09
C LEU A 67 -0.97 -12.07 -15.34
N ARG A 68 -2.26 -11.96 -15.73
CA ARG A 68 -2.67 -11.16 -16.90
C ARG A 68 -2.50 -9.67 -16.72
N HIS A 69 -2.57 -9.19 -15.48
CA HIS A 69 -2.48 -7.78 -15.12
C HIS A 69 -1.44 -7.58 -14.03
N HIS A 70 -0.65 -6.52 -14.16
CA HIS A 70 0.37 -6.13 -13.17
C HIS A 70 1.40 -7.23 -12.87
N ALA A 71 1.71 -8.10 -13.85
CA ALA A 71 2.71 -9.14 -13.73
C ALA A 71 4.07 -8.56 -13.28
N GLY A 72 4.72 -9.19 -12.30
CA GLY A 72 6.01 -8.79 -11.76
C GLY A 72 6.03 -7.47 -10.98
N GLN A 73 4.90 -6.79 -10.83
CA GLN A 73 4.86 -5.51 -10.12
C GLN A 73 4.87 -5.71 -8.61
N VAL A 74 5.48 -4.74 -7.92
CA VAL A 74 5.41 -4.64 -6.47
C VAL A 74 4.09 -4.02 -6.06
N SER A 75 3.40 -4.64 -5.09
CA SER A 75 2.13 -4.20 -4.55
C SER A 75 2.05 -4.41 -3.04
N PHE A 76 1.02 -3.87 -2.43
CA PHE A 76 0.53 -4.34 -1.14
C PHE A 76 -0.36 -5.57 -1.35
N PRO A 77 -0.45 -6.49 -0.38
CA PRO A 77 -1.49 -7.49 -0.38
C PRO A 77 -2.87 -6.83 -0.44
N GLY A 78 -3.76 -7.33 -1.30
CA GLY A 78 -5.09 -6.74 -1.40
C GLY A 78 -5.76 -6.95 -2.75
N GLY A 79 -7.06 -6.68 -2.79
CA GLY A 79 -7.90 -6.90 -3.95
C GLY A 79 -9.23 -6.18 -3.88
N ARG A 80 -10.21 -6.69 -4.60
CA ARG A 80 -11.58 -6.16 -4.64
C ARG A 80 -12.27 -6.33 -3.29
N ILE A 81 -13.10 -5.37 -2.95
CA ILE A 81 -14.05 -5.57 -1.85
C ILE A 81 -15.20 -6.40 -2.42
N GLU A 82 -15.40 -7.59 -1.91
CA GLU A 82 -16.44 -8.52 -2.32
C GLU A 82 -17.74 -8.30 -1.52
N ALA A 83 -18.84 -8.84 -2.02
CA ALA A 83 -20.15 -8.66 -1.39
C ALA A 83 -20.23 -9.28 0.02
N ASP A 84 -19.41 -10.30 0.28
CA ASP A 84 -19.33 -10.99 1.58
C ASP A 84 -18.37 -10.32 2.55
N ASP A 85 -17.57 -9.36 2.09
CA ASP A 85 -16.72 -8.56 2.97
C ASP A 85 -17.58 -7.54 3.74
N ARG A 86 -17.50 -7.59 5.07
CA ARG A 86 -18.26 -6.65 5.92
C ARG A 86 -17.88 -5.18 5.64
N ASP A 87 -16.61 -4.94 5.36
CA ASP A 87 -16.00 -3.62 5.13
C ASP A 87 -14.63 -3.75 4.45
N ALA A 88 -14.00 -2.63 4.14
CA ALA A 88 -12.68 -2.58 3.52
C ALA A 88 -11.57 -3.23 4.38
N VAL A 89 -11.71 -3.20 5.71
CA VAL A 89 -10.77 -3.85 6.63
C VAL A 89 -10.86 -5.37 6.45
N ALA A 90 -12.08 -5.91 6.41
CA ALA A 90 -12.31 -7.34 6.19
C ALA A 90 -11.72 -7.80 4.85
N ALA A 91 -11.95 -7.04 3.77
CA ALA A 91 -11.39 -7.31 2.45
C ALA A 91 -9.86 -7.33 2.46
N ALA A 92 -9.21 -6.30 3.02
CA ALA A 92 -7.75 -6.22 3.08
C ALA A 92 -7.13 -7.38 3.89
N LEU A 93 -7.77 -7.79 4.98
CA LEU A 93 -7.30 -8.92 5.81
C LEU A 93 -7.54 -10.27 5.13
N ARG A 94 -8.68 -10.46 4.43
CA ARG A 94 -8.97 -11.67 3.65
C ARG A 94 -7.93 -11.86 2.56
N GLU A 95 -7.71 -10.85 1.73
CA GLU A 95 -6.73 -10.86 0.65
C GLU A 95 -5.30 -11.13 1.17
N ALA A 96 -4.90 -10.47 2.27
CA ALA A 96 -3.59 -10.71 2.88
C ALA A 96 -3.46 -12.14 3.43
N HIS A 97 -4.56 -12.74 3.89
CA HIS A 97 -4.55 -14.14 4.29
C HIS A 97 -4.40 -15.08 3.09
N GLU A 98 -5.13 -14.83 2.02
CA GLU A 98 -5.11 -15.61 0.78
C GLU A 98 -3.76 -15.50 0.07
N GLU A 99 -3.27 -14.28 -0.15
CA GLU A 99 -2.04 -14.02 -0.91
C GLU A 99 -0.74 -14.41 -0.17
N ILE A 100 -0.66 -14.17 1.14
CA ILE A 100 0.60 -14.30 1.90
C ILE A 100 0.49 -15.10 3.20
N GLY A 101 -0.66 -15.71 3.50
CA GLY A 101 -0.88 -16.48 4.72
C GLY A 101 -0.94 -15.66 5.99
N LEU A 102 -1.19 -14.34 5.93
CA LEU A 102 -1.30 -13.51 7.11
C LEU A 102 -2.64 -13.77 7.82
N ALA A 103 -2.59 -14.57 8.88
CA ALA A 103 -3.78 -14.81 9.70
C ALA A 103 -4.32 -13.49 10.27
N PRO A 104 -5.64 -13.21 10.21
CA PRO A 104 -6.22 -11.97 10.73
C PRO A 104 -5.88 -11.67 12.19
N ALA A 105 -5.69 -12.70 13.02
CA ALA A 105 -5.27 -12.56 14.42
C ALA A 105 -3.84 -11.99 14.60
N LEU A 106 -3.02 -11.98 13.55
CA LEU A 106 -1.68 -11.41 13.54
C LEU A 106 -1.62 -9.99 12.99
N ALA A 107 -2.75 -9.42 12.57
CA ALA A 107 -2.84 -8.06 12.05
C ALA A 107 -3.84 -7.24 12.89
N THR A 108 -3.38 -6.11 13.39
CA THR A 108 -4.22 -5.15 14.13
C THR A 108 -4.38 -3.90 13.28
N PRO A 109 -5.53 -3.68 12.61
CA PRO A 109 -5.81 -2.46 11.87
C PRO A 109 -5.75 -1.24 12.81
N VAL A 110 -5.19 -0.13 12.32
CA VAL A 110 -5.01 1.11 13.10
C VAL A 110 -5.65 2.33 12.44
N GLY A 111 -5.99 2.27 11.16
CA GLY A 111 -6.67 3.35 10.45
C GLY A 111 -6.54 3.22 8.94
N PHE A 112 -7.05 4.23 8.22
CA PHE A 112 -6.98 4.30 6.77
C PHE A 112 -6.08 5.44 6.30
N LEU A 113 -5.46 5.26 5.13
CA LEU A 113 -4.93 6.36 4.34
C LEU A 113 -6.02 6.98 3.45
N ASP A 114 -5.66 8.05 2.73
CA ASP A 114 -6.58 8.63 1.75
C ASP A 114 -6.81 7.66 0.59
N PRO A 115 -8.07 7.53 0.12
CA PRO A 115 -8.34 6.70 -1.04
C PRO A 115 -7.67 7.24 -2.28
N LEU A 116 -7.23 6.35 -3.17
CA LEU A 116 -6.68 6.73 -4.47
C LEU A 116 -7.41 6.00 -5.61
N ILE A 117 -7.36 6.58 -6.82
CA ILE A 117 -7.93 5.98 -8.01
C ILE A 117 -6.83 5.47 -8.93
N THR A 118 -7.05 4.34 -9.60
CA THR A 118 -6.12 3.76 -10.56
C THR A 118 -6.61 3.94 -11.99
N LEU A 119 -5.69 3.93 -12.96
CA LEU A 119 -6.02 3.96 -14.38
C LEU A 119 -6.75 2.69 -14.85
N THR A 120 -6.66 1.62 -14.06
CA THR A 120 -7.37 0.35 -14.31
C THR A 120 -8.78 0.32 -13.75
N GLY A 121 -9.27 1.44 -13.23
CA GLY A 121 -10.67 1.61 -12.80
C GLY A 121 -10.96 1.14 -11.39
N PHE A 122 -9.98 1.10 -10.49
CA PHE A 122 -10.19 0.82 -9.08
C PHE A 122 -10.11 2.08 -8.22
N ARG A 123 -10.98 2.17 -7.22
CA ARG A 123 -10.81 3.06 -6.07
C ARG A 123 -10.24 2.23 -4.92
N VAL A 124 -8.98 2.46 -4.60
CA VAL A 124 -8.24 1.68 -3.61
C VAL A 124 -8.26 2.42 -2.28
N LEU A 125 -8.67 1.74 -1.23
CA LEU A 125 -8.62 2.22 0.15
C LEU A 125 -7.50 1.47 0.90
N PRO A 126 -6.39 2.14 1.25
CA PRO A 126 -5.32 1.51 2.00
C PRO A 126 -5.67 1.43 3.49
N VAL A 127 -5.63 0.23 4.04
CA VAL A 127 -5.81 -0.10 5.46
C VAL A 127 -4.43 -0.25 6.09
N VAL A 128 -4.08 0.62 7.03
CA VAL A 128 -2.82 0.49 7.78
C VAL A 128 -3.05 -0.45 8.96
N ALA A 129 -2.18 -1.43 9.10
CA ALA A 129 -2.23 -2.39 10.19
C ALA A 129 -0.86 -2.66 10.80
N HIS A 130 -0.82 -2.82 12.10
CA HIS A 130 0.34 -3.38 12.79
C HIS A 130 0.31 -4.91 12.65
N VAL A 131 1.40 -5.48 12.14
CA VAL A 131 1.54 -6.93 11.97
C VAL A 131 2.44 -7.50 13.07
N ASP A 132 1.99 -8.58 13.69
CA ASP A 132 2.75 -9.27 14.74
C ASP A 132 4.13 -9.71 14.20
N PRO A 133 5.23 -9.41 14.91
CA PRO A 133 6.58 -9.80 14.47
C PRO A 133 6.79 -11.30 14.33
N ARG A 134 5.91 -12.13 14.88
CA ARG A 134 5.93 -13.60 14.70
C ARG A 134 5.39 -14.03 13.32
N PHE A 135 4.79 -13.12 12.56
CA PHE A 135 4.33 -13.43 11.21
C PHE A 135 5.48 -13.94 10.34
N VAL A 136 5.26 -15.07 9.70
CA VAL A 136 6.09 -15.67 8.67
C VAL A 136 5.25 -15.83 7.42
N ALA A 137 5.68 -15.24 6.32
CA ALA A 137 4.93 -15.25 5.08
C ALA A 137 4.87 -16.66 4.47
N MET A 138 3.70 -17.02 3.98
CA MET A 138 3.43 -18.22 3.18
C MET A 138 2.71 -17.78 1.90
N PRO A 139 3.47 -17.31 0.87
CA PRO A 139 2.86 -16.79 -0.34
C PRO A 139 2.15 -17.86 -1.15
N ASP A 140 0.99 -17.51 -1.71
CA ASP A 140 0.37 -18.32 -2.76
C ASP A 140 1.20 -18.19 -4.04
N PRO A 141 1.80 -19.28 -4.53
CA PRO A 141 2.66 -19.23 -5.72
C PRO A 141 1.89 -18.91 -7.01
N GLY A 142 0.57 -18.98 -7.00
CA GLY A 142 -0.29 -18.58 -8.12
C GLY A 142 -0.35 -17.05 -8.29
N GLU A 143 -0.18 -16.29 -7.21
CA GLU A 143 -0.34 -14.84 -7.21
C GLU A 143 0.91 -14.07 -6.81
N VAL A 144 1.65 -14.58 -5.81
CA VAL A 144 2.77 -13.87 -5.18
C VAL A 144 4.07 -14.63 -5.41
N ALA A 145 4.99 -14.00 -6.14
CA ALA A 145 6.32 -14.54 -6.39
C ALA A 145 7.27 -14.31 -5.22
N GLU A 146 7.08 -13.23 -4.47
CA GLU A 146 7.95 -12.86 -3.36
C GLU A 146 7.22 -12.00 -2.34
N VAL A 147 7.50 -12.20 -1.06
CA VAL A 147 7.11 -11.32 0.05
C VAL A 147 8.37 -10.74 0.66
N PHE A 148 8.41 -9.43 0.83
CA PHE A 148 9.58 -8.74 1.37
C PHE A 148 9.19 -7.54 2.22
N GLU A 149 10.14 -7.04 2.98
CA GLU A 149 9.93 -5.93 3.90
C GLU A 149 10.96 -4.82 3.65
N ILE A 150 10.53 -3.56 3.73
CA ILE A 150 11.39 -2.38 3.57
C ILE A 150 11.33 -1.52 4.82
N ASP A 151 12.47 -1.04 5.30
CA ASP A 151 12.52 -0.16 6.45
C ASP A 151 11.69 1.10 6.20
N LEU A 152 10.73 1.40 7.10
CA LEU A 152 9.90 2.60 7.00
C LEU A 152 10.76 3.86 6.94
N ALA A 153 11.88 3.91 7.67
CA ALA A 153 12.81 5.04 7.66
C ALA A 153 13.37 5.33 6.25
N PHE A 154 13.63 4.29 5.44
CA PHE A 154 14.03 4.46 4.05
C PHE A 154 12.92 5.13 3.22
N LEU A 155 11.69 4.70 3.41
CA LEU A 155 10.52 5.23 2.68
C LEU A 155 10.16 6.66 3.12
N MET A 156 10.45 7.01 4.37
CA MET A 156 10.22 8.37 4.90
C MET A 156 11.27 9.39 4.41
N HIS A 157 12.44 8.95 3.97
CA HIS A 157 13.50 9.86 3.54
C HIS A 157 13.16 10.49 2.18
N PRO A 158 13.04 11.83 2.08
CA PRO A 158 12.54 12.49 0.85
C PRO A 158 13.42 12.26 -0.37
N GLU A 159 14.74 12.08 -0.20
CA GLU A 159 15.67 11.82 -1.30
C GLU A 159 15.50 10.44 -1.94
N ASN A 160 14.79 9.52 -1.29
CA ASN A 160 14.51 8.19 -1.82
C ASN A 160 13.28 8.14 -2.72
N LEU A 161 12.51 9.24 -2.81
CA LEU A 161 11.35 9.36 -3.69
C LEU A 161 11.69 10.24 -4.90
N GLU A 162 11.42 9.73 -6.07
CA GLU A 162 11.66 10.39 -7.34
C GLU A 162 10.37 10.52 -8.15
N ARG A 163 10.29 11.54 -9.00
CA ARG A 163 9.29 11.63 -10.06
C ARG A 163 9.96 11.23 -11.37
N ILE A 164 9.37 10.25 -12.05
CA ILE A 164 9.83 9.76 -13.34
C ILE A 164 8.81 10.06 -14.42
N ASP A 165 9.28 10.27 -15.62
CA ASP A 165 8.44 10.45 -16.79
C ASP A 165 8.09 9.09 -17.41
N VAL A 166 6.80 8.84 -17.57
CA VAL A 166 6.27 7.64 -18.22
C VAL A 166 5.36 8.07 -19.35
N GLU A 167 5.59 7.58 -20.55
CA GLU A 167 4.68 7.79 -21.67
C GLU A 167 3.45 6.88 -21.51
N TYR A 168 2.27 7.49 -21.47
CA TYR A 168 1.01 6.77 -21.41
C TYR A 168 -0.02 7.41 -22.35
N ARG A 169 -0.55 6.64 -23.31
CA ARG A 169 -1.50 7.10 -24.34
C ARG A 169 -1.01 8.35 -25.10
N GLY A 170 0.28 8.38 -25.48
CA GLY A 170 0.89 9.47 -26.22
C GLY A 170 1.13 10.77 -25.44
N ARG A 171 1.05 10.72 -24.11
CA ARG A 171 1.36 11.84 -23.21
C ARG A 171 2.38 11.43 -22.16
N VAL A 172 3.28 12.35 -21.85
CA VAL A 172 4.20 12.19 -20.72
C VAL A 172 3.43 12.42 -19.42
N ARG A 173 3.59 11.50 -18.47
CA ARG A 173 3.00 11.54 -17.12
C ARG A 173 4.10 11.44 -16.08
N HIS A 174 3.96 12.20 -15.02
CA HIS A 174 4.86 12.09 -13.88
C HIS A 174 4.34 11.01 -12.92
N VAL A 175 5.17 10.03 -12.66
CA VAL A 175 4.83 8.89 -11.79
C VAL A 175 5.85 8.83 -10.65
N LEU A 176 5.37 8.53 -9.45
CA LEU A 176 6.23 8.36 -8.28
C LEU A 176 6.97 7.03 -8.35
N GLN A 177 8.24 7.05 -7.98
CA GLN A 177 9.09 5.88 -7.85
C GLN A 177 10.03 6.05 -6.66
N PHE A 178 10.22 5.02 -5.86
CA PHE A 178 11.29 4.99 -4.88
C PHE A 178 12.59 4.49 -5.50
N ARG A 179 13.72 5.02 -5.01
CA ARG A 179 15.03 4.44 -5.28
C ARG A 179 15.06 3.00 -4.81
N GLN A 180 16.02 2.23 -5.33
CA GLN A 180 16.13 0.82 -4.95
C GLN A 180 16.43 0.67 -3.45
N PRO A 181 15.54 0.00 -2.70
CA PRO A 181 15.72 -0.16 -1.28
C PRO A 181 16.86 -1.15 -0.97
N PRO A 182 17.71 -0.89 0.03
CA PRO A 182 18.83 -1.78 0.37
C PRO A 182 18.39 -3.22 0.71
N GLN A 183 17.20 -3.39 1.29
CA GLN A 183 16.64 -4.70 1.67
C GLN A 183 16.15 -5.52 0.47
N ALA A 184 15.80 -4.86 -0.63
CA ALA A 184 15.27 -5.48 -1.84
C ALA A 184 15.73 -4.72 -3.10
N PRO A 185 17.04 -4.75 -3.43
CA PRO A 185 17.61 -3.90 -4.49
C PRO A 185 17.14 -4.26 -5.91
N HIS A 186 16.53 -5.43 -6.08
CA HIS A 186 15.97 -5.88 -7.36
C HIS A 186 14.49 -5.52 -7.52
N GLN A 187 13.85 -4.94 -6.48
CA GLN A 187 12.45 -4.56 -6.51
C GLN A 187 12.27 -3.12 -6.95
N ARG A 188 11.31 -2.90 -7.85
CA ARG A 188 10.93 -1.58 -8.31
C ARG A 188 9.61 -1.15 -7.65
N ILE A 189 9.67 -0.15 -6.77
CA ILE A 189 8.50 0.42 -6.11
C ILE A 189 8.09 1.70 -6.84
N TRP A 190 7.01 1.67 -7.59
CA TRP A 190 6.55 2.79 -8.42
C TRP A 190 5.03 2.84 -8.55
N GLY A 191 4.50 3.87 -9.20
CA GLY A 191 3.08 4.00 -9.53
C GLY A 191 2.19 3.99 -8.29
N VAL A 192 1.14 3.19 -8.31
CA VAL A 192 0.12 3.11 -7.23
C VAL A 192 0.76 2.78 -5.88
N THR A 193 1.66 1.82 -5.83
CA THR A 193 2.35 1.42 -4.59
C THR A 193 3.18 2.57 -4.02
N ALA A 194 3.93 3.27 -4.88
CA ALA A 194 4.70 4.44 -4.44
C ALA A 194 3.78 5.60 -4.03
N SER A 195 2.63 5.77 -4.67
CA SER A 195 1.65 6.80 -4.30
C SER A 195 1.03 6.54 -2.92
N ILE A 196 0.73 5.29 -2.58
CA ILE A 196 0.25 4.91 -1.23
C ILE A 196 1.32 5.20 -0.18
N LEU A 197 2.57 4.82 -0.43
CA LEU A 197 3.69 5.09 0.48
C LEU A 197 3.99 6.59 0.63
N PHE A 198 3.85 7.36 -0.44
CA PHE A 198 3.94 8.81 -0.40
C PHE A 198 2.85 9.41 0.49
N ASN A 199 1.60 8.98 0.33
CA ASN A 199 0.50 9.44 1.16
C ASN A 199 0.72 9.08 2.65
N LEU A 200 1.20 7.88 2.95
CA LEU A 200 1.60 7.49 4.32
C LEU A 200 2.65 8.46 4.87
N ARG A 201 3.70 8.77 4.09
CA ARG A 201 4.75 9.70 4.52
C ARG A 201 4.18 11.08 4.82
N GLU A 202 3.40 11.66 3.92
CA GLU A 202 2.82 12.98 4.10
C GLU A 202 1.97 13.07 5.36
N ARG A 203 1.17 12.04 5.64
CA ARG A 203 0.33 11.99 6.85
C ARG A 203 1.18 11.87 8.13
N LEU A 204 2.23 11.06 8.12
CA LEU A 204 3.14 10.92 9.26
C LEU A 204 3.91 12.23 9.53
N VAL A 205 4.38 12.91 8.47
CA VAL A 205 5.04 14.22 8.59
C VAL A 205 4.07 15.28 9.14
N GLN A 206 2.84 15.34 8.64
CA GLN A 206 1.81 16.29 9.13
C GLN A 206 1.47 16.06 10.59
N ALA A 207 1.51 14.81 11.06
CA ALA A 207 1.31 14.46 12.47
C ALA A 207 2.57 14.64 13.34
N GLY A 208 3.71 15.05 12.76
CA GLY A 208 4.97 15.24 13.49
C GLY A 208 5.63 13.93 13.95
N ILE A 209 5.37 12.83 13.25
CA ILE A 209 5.87 11.48 13.60
C ILE A 209 7.13 11.12 12.80
N ALA A 210 7.35 11.73 11.64
CA ALA A 210 8.46 11.46 10.71
C ALA A 210 9.21 12.74 10.33
#